data_2525bc07fe90c916856f8608ecb2d49f
#
_entry.id   2525bc07fe90c916856f8608ecb2d49f
#
_cell.length_a   1.000
_cell.length_b   1.000
_cell.length_c   1.000
_cell.angle_alpha   90.00
_cell.angle_beta   90.00
_cell.angle_gamma   90.00
#
_symmetry.space_group_name_H-M   'P 1'
#
loop_
_entity.id
_entity.type
_entity.pdbx_description
1 polymer ?
#
loop_
_entity_poly.entity_id
_entity_poly.type
_entity_poly.pdbx_seq_one_letter_code
_entity_poly.pdbx_strand_id
1 'polypeptide(L)'
;MIQKYRKQFNEEFSQEKYQKLIETLEKSSGTTNGFRQSESPIFLSKDFKNKLTDACDSIISQVKTFSNEELQKAIPKHLFVPNDTEKPHFLAIDFGICKNENGEVVPQLIELQAFPTLYAYQEEFEGAISEIYPFLQELRN
;
A
#
# COMPACT_ATOMS: atom_id res chain seq x y z
N MET A 1 -5.28 -14.27 1.24
CA MET A 1 -5.45 -13.75 2.62
C MET A 1 -5.28 -14.89 3.61
N ILE A 2 -4.50 -14.70 4.66
CA ILE A 2 -4.23 -15.74 5.67
C ILE A 2 -5.38 -15.74 6.69
N GLN A 3 -6.27 -16.72 6.59
CA GLN A 3 -7.50 -16.80 7.39
C GLN A 3 -7.24 -16.87 8.90
N LYS A 4 -6.17 -17.56 9.33
CA LYS A 4 -5.81 -17.69 10.76
C LYS A 4 -5.65 -16.32 11.42
N TYR A 5 -4.84 -15.43 10.83
CA TYR A 5 -4.58 -14.11 11.41
C TYR A 5 -5.77 -13.17 11.25
N ARG A 6 -6.54 -13.31 10.19
CA ARG A 6 -7.80 -12.56 10.04
C ARG A 6 -8.79 -12.90 11.13
N LYS A 7 -8.93 -14.19 11.44
CA LYS A 7 -9.82 -14.66 12.52
C LYS A 7 -9.33 -14.13 13.86
N GLN A 8 -8.04 -14.27 14.17
CA GLN A 8 -7.45 -13.78 15.42
C GLN A 8 -7.67 -12.26 15.57
N PHE A 9 -7.40 -11.48 14.51
CA PHE A 9 -7.64 -10.04 14.54
C PHE A 9 -9.10 -9.71 14.83
N ASN A 10 -10.04 -10.39 14.17
CA ASN A 10 -11.47 -10.15 14.39
C ASN A 10 -11.94 -10.50 15.80
N GLU A 11 -11.35 -11.54 16.42
CA GLU A 11 -11.65 -11.92 17.82
C GLU A 11 -11.11 -10.90 18.84
N GLU A 12 -9.99 -10.25 18.51
CA GLU A 12 -9.36 -9.25 19.38
C GLU A 12 -9.86 -7.83 19.11
N PHE A 13 -10.56 -7.57 18.00
CA PHE A 13 -11.02 -6.25 17.60
C PHE A 13 -12.08 -5.71 18.57
N SER A 14 -11.94 -4.43 18.94
CA SER A 14 -13.00 -3.65 19.58
C SER A 14 -12.96 -2.21 19.10
N GLN A 15 -14.08 -1.51 19.23
CA GLN A 15 -14.17 -0.09 18.87
C GLN A 15 -13.22 0.77 19.70
N GLU A 16 -13.00 0.42 20.96
CA GLU A 16 -12.07 1.12 21.85
C GLU A 16 -10.62 0.97 21.36
N LYS A 17 -10.22 -0.22 20.90
CA LYS A 17 -8.90 -0.44 20.31
C LYS A 17 -8.72 0.35 19.04
N TYR A 18 -9.74 0.41 18.19
CA TYR A 18 -9.70 1.22 16.97
C TYR A 18 -9.59 2.71 17.29
N GLN A 19 -10.37 3.21 18.22
CA GLN A 19 -10.30 4.61 18.66
C GLN A 19 -8.90 4.93 19.23
N LYS A 20 -8.34 4.04 20.05
CA LYS A 20 -6.98 4.19 20.57
C LYS A 20 -5.93 4.24 19.45
N LEU A 21 -6.10 3.45 18.37
CA LEU A 21 -5.21 3.51 17.19
C LEU A 21 -5.23 4.91 16.57
N ILE A 22 -6.43 5.46 16.33
CA ILE A 22 -6.57 6.79 15.74
C ILE A 22 -5.92 7.84 16.63
N GLU A 23 -6.21 7.85 17.93
CA GLU A 23 -5.64 8.80 18.90
C GLU A 23 -4.10 8.70 18.97
N THR A 24 -3.54 7.49 18.90
CA THR A 24 -2.09 7.28 18.90
C THR A 24 -1.46 7.88 17.64
N LEU A 25 -2.05 7.66 16.48
CA LEU A 25 -1.58 8.20 15.21
C LEU A 25 -1.70 9.73 15.15
N GLU A 26 -2.79 10.31 15.60
CA GLU A 26 -2.98 11.76 15.65
C GLU A 26 -2.00 12.43 16.62
N LYS A 27 -1.73 11.78 17.75
CA LYS A 27 -0.74 12.26 18.70
C LYS A 27 0.69 12.21 18.15
N SER A 28 1.05 11.16 17.45
CA SER A 28 2.37 10.99 16.83
C SER A 28 2.59 11.99 15.69
N SER A 29 1.60 12.14 14.80
CA SER A 29 1.69 13.06 13.66
C SER A 29 1.50 14.54 14.03
N GLY A 30 0.93 14.83 15.20
CA GLY A 30 0.55 16.19 15.64
C GLY A 30 -0.59 16.81 14.83
N THR A 31 -1.31 16.02 14.04
CA THR A 31 -2.43 16.49 13.21
C THR A 31 -3.51 15.43 13.09
N THR A 32 -4.74 15.86 12.83
CA THR A 32 -5.83 14.93 12.50
C THR A 32 -5.68 14.37 11.11
N ASN A 33 -5.94 13.07 10.95
CA ASN A 33 -5.91 12.43 9.66
C ASN A 33 -7.08 12.90 8.78
N GLY A 34 -6.76 13.44 7.59
CA GLY A 34 -7.77 13.88 6.62
C GLY A 34 -8.48 12.74 5.88
N PHE A 35 -8.21 11.49 6.23
CA PHE A 35 -8.78 10.29 5.60
C PHE A 35 -9.08 9.21 6.63
N ARG A 36 -10.03 8.35 6.29
CA ARG A 36 -10.41 7.23 7.16
C ARG A 36 -9.35 6.13 7.10
N GLN A 37 -8.88 5.70 8.27
CA GLN A 37 -8.02 4.53 8.40
C GLN A 37 -8.82 3.23 8.24
N SER A 38 -8.20 2.24 7.63
CA SER A 38 -8.77 0.89 7.63
C SER A 38 -8.77 0.31 9.05
N GLU A 39 -9.88 -0.26 9.44
CA GLU A 39 -10.05 -0.89 10.75
C GLU A 39 -9.23 -2.18 10.90
N SER A 40 -8.88 -2.80 9.79
CA SER A 40 -8.18 -4.07 9.83
C SER A 40 -7.10 -4.20 8.76
N PRO A 41 -5.96 -4.81 9.10
CA PRO A 41 -4.90 -5.10 8.13
C PRO A 41 -5.31 -6.20 7.14
N ILE A 42 -4.63 -6.24 6.02
CA ILE A 42 -4.74 -7.33 5.03
C ILE A 42 -3.58 -8.29 5.27
N PHE A 43 -3.91 -9.55 5.62
CA PHE A 43 -2.91 -10.59 5.86
C PHE A 43 -2.59 -11.35 4.57
N LEU A 44 -1.43 -11.12 4.00
CA LEU A 44 -0.96 -11.75 2.76
C LEU A 44 0.01 -12.89 3.06
N SER A 45 -0.07 -13.98 2.27
CA SER A 45 0.93 -15.03 2.30
C SER A 45 2.23 -14.57 1.62
N LYS A 46 3.34 -15.22 1.96
CA LYS A 46 4.63 -14.99 1.29
C LYS A 46 4.53 -15.22 -0.23
N ASP A 47 3.79 -16.24 -0.65
CA ASP A 47 3.58 -16.52 -2.08
C ASP A 47 2.82 -15.38 -2.77
N PHE A 48 1.81 -14.81 -2.11
CA PHE A 48 1.08 -13.68 -2.68
C PHE A 48 1.93 -12.40 -2.68
N LYS A 49 2.77 -12.19 -1.66
CA LYS A 49 3.76 -11.11 -1.66
C LYS A 49 4.71 -11.24 -2.86
N ASN A 50 5.21 -12.45 -3.14
CA ASN A 50 6.07 -12.70 -4.31
C ASN A 50 5.33 -12.37 -5.61
N LYS A 51 4.05 -12.80 -5.76
CA LYS A 51 3.22 -12.43 -6.92
C LYS A 51 3.08 -10.92 -7.10
N LEU A 52 2.92 -10.17 -6.01
CA LEU A 52 2.88 -8.70 -6.07
C LEU A 52 4.23 -8.12 -6.53
N THR A 53 5.34 -8.62 -6.00
CA THR A 53 6.69 -8.17 -6.40
C THR A 53 6.94 -8.47 -7.88
N ASP A 54 6.62 -9.67 -8.35
CA ASP A 54 6.76 -10.07 -9.76
C ASP A 54 5.90 -9.18 -10.68
N ALA A 55 4.68 -8.84 -10.23
CA ALA A 55 3.81 -7.92 -10.95
C ALA A 55 4.41 -6.49 -11.02
N CYS A 56 4.99 -5.99 -9.92
CA CYS A 56 5.71 -4.71 -9.90
C CYS A 56 6.86 -4.71 -10.92
N ASP A 57 7.71 -5.73 -10.90
CA ASP A 57 8.85 -5.85 -11.81
C ASP A 57 8.41 -5.92 -13.28
N SER A 58 7.32 -6.64 -13.55
CA SER A 58 6.74 -6.71 -14.89
C SER A 58 6.23 -5.35 -15.37
N ILE A 59 5.50 -4.63 -14.53
CA ILE A 59 4.96 -3.28 -14.86
C ILE A 59 6.10 -2.29 -15.09
N ILE A 60 7.10 -2.26 -14.19
CA ILE A 60 8.27 -1.38 -14.33
C ILE A 60 9.02 -1.69 -15.62
N SER A 61 9.19 -2.96 -15.94
CA SER A 61 9.84 -3.40 -17.18
C SER A 61 9.09 -2.94 -18.42
N GLN A 62 7.75 -3.01 -18.41
CA GLN A 62 6.92 -2.52 -19.51
C GLN A 62 6.99 -0.99 -19.64
N VAL A 63 6.91 -0.26 -18.53
CA VAL A 63 7.01 1.23 -18.57
C VAL A 63 8.34 1.68 -19.16
N LYS A 64 9.44 0.98 -18.85
CA LYS A 64 10.77 1.28 -19.42
C LYS A 64 10.88 1.06 -20.93
N THR A 65 9.93 0.36 -21.56
CA THR A 65 9.94 0.18 -23.02
C THR A 65 9.33 1.36 -23.78
N PHE A 66 8.57 2.21 -23.10
CA PHE A 66 7.98 3.40 -23.73
C PHE A 66 9.04 4.44 -24.04
N SER A 67 8.95 5.03 -25.23
CA SER A 67 9.74 6.20 -25.58
C SER A 67 9.27 7.44 -24.82
N ASN A 68 10.16 8.43 -24.68
CA ASN A 68 9.78 9.72 -24.07
C ASN A 68 8.62 10.39 -24.80
N GLU A 69 8.53 10.25 -26.13
CA GLU A 69 7.43 10.79 -26.93
C GLU A 69 6.09 10.14 -26.59
N GLU A 70 6.06 8.83 -26.35
CA GLU A 70 4.86 8.10 -25.95
C GLU A 70 4.40 8.51 -24.56
N LEU A 71 5.34 8.61 -23.62
CA LEU A 71 5.04 9.08 -22.25
C LEU A 71 4.54 10.52 -22.25
N GLN A 72 5.15 11.41 -23.02
CA GLN A 72 4.72 12.81 -23.13
C GLN A 72 3.31 12.98 -23.73
N LYS A 73 2.90 12.11 -24.64
CA LYS A 73 1.52 12.12 -25.19
C LYS A 73 0.47 11.82 -24.13
N ALA A 74 0.81 11.05 -23.11
CA ALA A 74 -0.10 10.72 -21.99
C ALA A 74 -0.24 11.86 -20.99
N ILE A 75 0.70 12.84 -20.97
CA ILE A 75 0.70 13.96 -20.03
C ILE A 75 -0.05 15.15 -20.63
N PRO A 76 -1.08 15.70 -19.96
CA PRO A 76 -1.70 16.95 -20.38
C PRO A 76 -0.66 18.07 -20.49
N LYS A 77 -0.70 18.87 -21.57
CA LYS A 77 0.32 19.90 -21.86
C LYS A 77 0.59 20.86 -20.71
N HIS A 78 -0.44 21.21 -19.93
CA HIS A 78 -0.33 22.13 -18.79
C HIS A 78 0.33 21.52 -17.56
N LEU A 79 0.52 20.18 -17.53
CA LEU A 79 1.22 19.45 -16.47
C LEU A 79 2.64 19.06 -16.86
N PHE A 80 3.09 19.46 -18.06
CA PHE A 80 4.44 19.16 -18.51
C PHE A 80 5.47 19.91 -17.66
N VAL A 81 6.41 19.16 -17.08
CA VAL A 81 7.51 19.72 -16.29
C VAL A 81 8.77 19.75 -17.15
N PRO A 82 9.34 20.95 -17.41
CA PRO A 82 10.60 21.05 -18.15
C PRO A 82 11.76 20.48 -17.31
N ASN A 83 12.70 19.83 -17.97
CA ASN A 83 13.89 19.21 -17.35
C ASN A 83 13.55 18.09 -16.36
N ASP A 84 12.45 17.37 -16.59
CA ASP A 84 12.11 16.19 -15.82
C ASP A 84 13.21 15.12 -15.89
N THR A 85 13.39 14.37 -14.82
CA THR A 85 14.35 13.29 -14.75
C THR A 85 13.73 11.99 -15.30
N GLU A 86 14.57 11.15 -15.91
CA GLU A 86 14.08 9.88 -16.51
C GLU A 86 13.53 8.87 -15.49
N LYS A 87 13.80 9.07 -14.21
CA LYS A 87 13.42 8.12 -13.16
C LYS A 87 12.88 8.85 -11.93
N PRO A 88 11.73 8.42 -11.41
CA PRO A 88 11.25 8.91 -10.11
C PRO A 88 12.14 8.38 -8.98
N HIS A 89 12.31 9.17 -7.93
CA HIS A 89 13.00 8.73 -6.70
C HIS A 89 12.16 7.74 -5.89
N PHE A 90 10.84 7.79 -6.02
CA PHE A 90 9.88 6.96 -5.33
C PHE A 90 8.84 6.45 -6.31
N LEU A 91 8.39 5.24 -6.11
CA LEU A 91 7.30 4.64 -6.88
C LEU A 91 6.43 3.80 -5.96
N ALA A 92 5.16 4.15 -5.86
CA ALA A 92 4.13 3.31 -5.29
C ALA A 92 3.32 2.68 -6.44
N ILE A 93 3.04 1.40 -6.31
CA ILE A 93 2.21 0.66 -7.28
C ILE A 93 1.02 0.10 -6.51
N ASP A 94 -0.16 0.62 -6.79
CA ASP A 94 -1.37 0.24 -6.09
C ASP A 94 -2.09 -0.90 -6.80
N PHE A 95 -2.41 -1.94 -6.03
CA PHE A 95 -3.09 -3.13 -6.52
C PHE A 95 -4.43 -3.36 -5.82
N GLY A 96 -5.44 -3.66 -6.61
CA GLY A 96 -6.63 -4.36 -6.12
C GLY A 96 -6.35 -5.85 -5.98
N ILE A 97 -6.80 -6.45 -4.87
CA ILE A 97 -6.75 -7.90 -4.67
C ILE A 97 -8.05 -8.48 -5.20
N CYS A 98 -8.00 -9.06 -6.39
CA CYS A 98 -9.15 -9.53 -7.13
C CYS A 98 -9.18 -11.06 -7.26
N LYS A 99 -10.28 -11.60 -7.75
CA LYS A 99 -10.36 -13.00 -8.21
C LYS A 99 -10.44 -13.00 -9.72
N ASN A 100 -9.64 -13.88 -10.35
CA ASN A 100 -9.76 -14.15 -11.77
C ASN A 100 -10.95 -15.08 -12.08
N GLU A 101 -11.16 -15.40 -13.35
CA GLU A 101 -12.24 -16.27 -13.83
C GLU A 101 -12.18 -17.69 -13.22
N ASN A 102 -10.99 -18.15 -12.84
CA ASN A 102 -10.77 -19.43 -12.18
C ASN A 102 -10.96 -19.39 -10.65
N GLY A 103 -11.33 -18.21 -10.10
CA GLY A 103 -11.47 -18.01 -8.66
C GLY A 103 -10.17 -17.83 -7.89
N GLU A 104 -9.02 -17.76 -8.58
CA GLU A 104 -7.72 -17.52 -7.97
C GLU A 104 -7.55 -16.05 -7.58
N VAL A 105 -6.88 -15.81 -6.45
CA VAL A 105 -6.57 -14.46 -6.00
C VAL A 105 -5.36 -13.92 -6.77
N VAL A 106 -5.57 -12.79 -7.44
CA VAL A 106 -4.58 -12.12 -8.29
C VAL A 106 -4.51 -10.63 -8.03
N PRO A 107 -3.34 -9.98 -8.19
CA PRO A 107 -3.24 -8.53 -8.17
C PRO A 107 -3.77 -7.94 -9.48
N GLN A 108 -4.49 -6.83 -9.38
CA GLN A 108 -4.90 -6.00 -10.51
C GLN A 108 -4.36 -4.60 -10.31
N LEU A 109 -3.62 -4.09 -11.28
CA LEU A 109 -3.07 -2.74 -11.22
C LEU A 109 -4.19 -1.70 -11.13
N ILE A 110 -4.09 -0.80 -10.15
CA ILE A 110 -4.95 0.38 -10.02
C ILE A 110 -4.21 1.59 -10.57
N GLU A 111 -3.06 1.94 -9.99
CA GLU A 111 -2.28 3.10 -10.43
C GLU A 111 -0.78 2.98 -10.10
N LEU A 112 -0.01 3.83 -10.77
CA LEU A 112 1.39 4.10 -10.51
C LEU A 112 1.50 5.52 -9.95
N GLN A 113 2.10 5.67 -8.79
CA GLN A 113 2.25 6.95 -8.12
C GLN A 113 3.73 7.23 -7.81
N ALA A 114 4.28 8.29 -8.40
CA ALA A 114 5.68 8.67 -8.21
C ALA A 114 5.87 9.75 -7.12
N PHE A 115 4.85 10.01 -6.32
CA PHE A 115 4.87 10.99 -5.25
C PHE A 115 5.03 10.32 -3.88
N PRO A 116 5.99 10.75 -3.02
CA PRO A 116 6.29 10.08 -1.76
C PRO A 116 5.30 10.46 -0.64
N THR A 117 4.00 10.22 -0.86
CA THR A 117 3.00 10.41 0.17
C THR A 117 2.95 9.22 1.12
N LEU A 118 2.74 9.50 2.39
CA LEU A 118 2.44 8.53 3.44
C LEU A 118 3.53 7.47 3.73
N TYR A 119 4.73 7.56 3.15
CA TYR A 119 5.79 6.59 3.45
C TYR A 119 6.18 6.58 4.94
N ALA A 120 6.44 7.75 5.52
CA ALA A 120 6.74 7.86 6.95
C ALA A 120 5.54 7.47 7.81
N TYR A 121 4.33 7.80 7.37
CA TYR A 121 3.09 7.44 8.05
C TYR A 121 2.87 5.92 8.13
N GLN A 122 3.34 5.15 7.16
CA GLN A 122 3.23 3.69 7.19
C GLN A 122 4.03 3.07 8.33
N GLU A 123 5.21 3.59 8.63
CA GLU A 123 6.01 3.15 9.80
C GLU A 123 5.32 3.51 11.11
N GLU A 124 4.79 4.73 11.23
CA GLU A 124 4.03 5.15 12.40
C GLU A 124 2.77 4.28 12.59
N PHE A 125 2.06 4.00 11.51
CA PHE A 125 0.88 3.13 11.54
C PHE A 125 1.24 1.71 11.97
N GLU A 126 2.31 1.14 11.43
CA GLU A 126 2.78 -0.20 11.79
C GLU A 126 3.20 -0.27 13.26
N GLY A 127 3.88 0.75 13.78
CA GLY A 127 4.22 0.89 15.20
C GLY A 127 2.96 0.90 16.08
N ALA A 128 2.05 1.82 15.80
CA ALA A 128 0.84 2.01 16.59
C ALA A 128 -0.08 0.77 16.60
N ILE A 129 -0.32 0.15 15.45
CA ILE A 129 -1.17 -1.05 15.37
C ILE A 129 -0.54 -2.26 16.07
N SER A 130 0.80 -2.38 16.02
CA SER A 130 1.53 -3.47 16.67
C SER A 130 1.57 -3.35 18.20
N GLU A 131 1.47 -2.14 18.76
CA GLU A 131 1.28 -1.92 20.20
C GLU A 131 -0.10 -2.36 20.68
N ILE A 132 -1.12 -2.14 19.85
CA ILE A 132 -2.52 -2.48 20.19
C ILE A 132 -2.80 -3.96 19.99
N TYR A 133 -2.15 -4.57 18.99
CA TYR A 133 -2.27 -5.98 18.63
C TYR A 133 -0.89 -6.66 18.63
N PRO A 134 -0.36 -7.05 19.79
CA PRO A 134 1.01 -7.56 19.91
C PRO A 134 1.34 -8.76 19.03
N PHE A 135 0.36 -9.60 18.68
CA PHE A 135 0.59 -10.74 17.78
C PHE A 135 1.08 -10.32 16.38
N LEU A 136 0.83 -9.06 15.97
CA LEU A 136 1.31 -8.54 14.69
C LEU A 136 2.84 -8.41 14.66
N GLN A 137 3.48 -8.24 15.82
CA GLN A 137 4.95 -8.19 15.92
C GLN A 137 5.59 -9.53 15.53
N GLU A 138 4.91 -10.64 15.79
CA GLU A 138 5.39 -11.97 15.41
C GLU A 138 5.41 -12.20 13.90
N LEU A 139 4.67 -11.39 13.13
CA LEU A 139 4.57 -11.49 11.68
C LEU A 139 5.65 -10.71 10.93
N ARG A 140 6.49 -9.97 11.64
CA ARG A 140 7.58 -9.16 11.07
C ARG A 140 8.82 -9.97 10.66
N ASN A 141 8.90 -11.24 11.05
CA ASN A 141 10.07 -12.12 10.86
C ASN A 141 9.97 -13.02 9.63
#